data_b7995b4654878837e17adf17fd47ac78
#
_entry.id   b7995b4654878837e17adf17fd47ac78
#
_cell.length_a   1.000
_cell.length_b   1.000
_cell.length_c   1.000
_cell.angle_alpha   90.00
_cell.angle_beta   90.00
_cell.angle_gamma   90.00
#
_symmetry.space_group_name_H-M   'P 1'
#
loop_
_entity.id
_entity.type
_entity.pdbx_description
1 polymer ?
#
loop_
_entity_poly.entity_id
_entity_poly.type
_entity_poly.pdbx_seq_one_letter_code
_entity_poly.pdbx_strand_id
1 'polypeptide(L)'
;MKVNLIMAALVASMVSCNSASVQVDDTPGSELGFSLNFFKKAIDVSDKDANVTVSPYSAGVALSMLMQGAEGETKVELDNALNGCIFTNEEIDEGEDIVVKTANSVWLDDDFAVRNSYVNHLSKEYDALVTSLSFADPETVHAINNWCSEHTEGLINGIIDKLTPQMKMVLANALYFKAEWMKTFNAPMTRSAVFHGSKGDSDVLFMSKKDSYMYAEYYGNQLIELPYAGEKYSMYILLPSKDLDVNDIFPYLNEVSVKEVVGMLDVQQVSLKLPKFKLETEMSLVNTLENMGVRTAFTSVADLSGISQGPLAVSDILHKTVVDVNENGTEAAAVTAVMVALTSARPSQPKVMEVNRPFIYMIADMETGRILFSGRVMNL
;
A
#
# COMPACT_ATOMS: atom_id res chain seq x y z
N MET A 1 -14.39 -11.98 31.26
CA MET A 1 -15.79 -11.85 30.92
C MET A 1 -16.19 -10.42 30.50
N LYS A 2 -15.25 -9.58 30.04
CA LYS A 2 -15.50 -8.24 29.50
C LYS A 2 -15.03 -8.06 28.03
N VAL A 3 -14.42 -9.07 27.44
CA VAL A 3 -13.89 -9.05 26.05
C VAL A 3 -14.98 -9.34 25.01
N ASN A 4 -16.09 -9.98 25.42
CA ASN A 4 -17.14 -10.43 24.48
C ASN A 4 -18.16 -9.34 24.08
N LEU A 5 -18.11 -8.14 24.65
CA LEU A 5 -19.13 -7.12 24.36
C LEU A 5 -18.72 -6.13 23.26
N ILE A 6 -17.41 -5.96 23.03
CA ILE A 6 -16.90 -4.98 22.05
C ILE A 6 -16.90 -5.57 20.64
N MET A 7 -16.66 -6.87 20.52
CA MET A 7 -16.69 -7.60 19.25
C MET A 7 -18.11 -7.82 18.67
N ALA A 8 -19.14 -7.78 19.49
CA ALA A 8 -20.51 -7.80 19.02
C ALA A 8 -20.87 -6.56 18.18
N ALA A 9 -20.14 -5.45 18.34
CA ALA A 9 -20.38 -4.23 17.60
C ALA A 9 -19.88 -4.31 16.14
N LEU A 10 -18.76 -4.98 15.88
CA LEU A 10 -18.19 -5.06 14.51
C LEU A 10 -19.04 -5.97 13.60
N VAL A 11 -19.63 -7.03 14.14
CA VAL A 11 -20.45 -7.99 13.38
C VAL A 11 -21.94 -7.67 13.45
N ALA A 12 -22.41 -7.06 14.55
CA ALA A 12 -23.77 -6.57 14.58
C ALA A 12 -24.02 -5.45 13.56
N SER A 13 -22.97 -4.67 13.19
CA SER A 13 -23.07 -3.67 12.12
C SER A 13 -23.04 -4.29 10.72
N MET A 14 -22.44 -5.47 10.55
CA MET A 14 -22.46 -6.20 9.26
C MET A 14 -23.78 -6.90 8.95
N VAL A 15 -24.62 -7.17 9.96
CA VAL A 15 -25.90 -7.90 9.82
C VAL A 15 -27.10 -6.97 9.95
N SER A 16 -26.95 -5.76 10.53
CA SER A 16 -28.03 -4.80 10.69
C SER A 16 -27.99 -3.76 9.58
N CYS A 17 -28.73 -4.00 8.49
CA CYS A 17 -29.17 -2.96 7.55
C CYS A 17 -30.04 -1.93 8.28
N ASN A 18 -29.42 -1.03 9.01
CA ASN A 18 -30.07 0.22 9.43
C ASN A 18 -29.02 1.33 9.39
N SER A 19 -29.34 2.36 8.61
CA SER A 19 -28.59 3.57 8.36
C SER A 19 -28.23 4.35 9.63
N ALA A 20 -27.25 3.86 10.37
CA ALA A 20 -26.50 4.66 11.32
C ALA A 20 -25.16 4.97 10.66
N SER A 21 -24.92 6.24 10.34
CA SER A 21 -23.60 6.74 9.96
C SER A 21 -22.63 6.35 11.07
N VAL A 22 -21.76 5.37 10.78
CA VAL A 22 -20.61 5.09 11.62
C VAL A 22 -19.74 6.34 11.53
N GLN A 23 -19.71 7.12 12.61
CA GLN A 23 -18.71 8.18 12.74
C GLN A 23 -17.35 7.49 12.79
N VAL A 24 -16.57 7.70 11.74
CA VAL A 24 -15.17 7.32 11.68
C VAL A 24 -14.48 8.27 12.65
N ASP A 25 -14.11 7.76 13.82
CA ASP A 25 -13.29 8.50 14.79
C ASP A 25 -11.81 8.31 14.36
N ASP A 26 -11.45 8.97 13.25
CA ASP A 26 -10.06 9.06 12.82
C ASP A 26 -9.33 9.96 13.81
N THR A 27 -8.41 9.39 14.58
CA THR A 27 -7.58 10.18 15.50
C THR A 27 -6.73 11.14 14.69
N PRO A 28 -6.86 12.48 14.84
CA PRO A 28 -6.06 13.42 14.08
C PRO A 28 -4.56 13.17 14.30
N GLY A 29 -3.77 13.17 13.21
CA GLY A 29 -2.33 12.94 13.26
C GLY A 29 -1.92 11.46 13.23
N SER A 30 -2.81 10.53 12.84
CA SER A 30 -2.49 9.10 12.73
C SER A 30 -2.10 8.72 11.29
N GLU A 31 -0.86 8.22 11.09
CA GLU A 31 -0.40 7.65 9.82
C GLU A 31 -1.25 6.45 9.41
N LEU A 32 -1.72 5.65 10.37
CA LEU A 32 -2.61 4.52 10.11
C LEU A 32 -3.96 5.01 9.56
N GLY A 33 -4.54 6.05 10.17
CA GLY A 33 -5.80 6.66 9.71
C GLY A 33 -5.68 7.18 8.28
N PHE A 34 -4.60 7.91 7.96
CA PHE A 34 -4.29 8.32 6.59
C PHE A 34 -4.20 7.12 5.64
N SER A 35 -3.41 6.11 6.01
CA SER A 35 -3.14 4.94 5.16
C SER A 35 -4.40 4.16 4.79
N LEU A 36 -5.28 3.95 5.78
CA LEU A 36 -6.54 3.24 5.57
C LEU A 36 -7.52 4.07 4.73
N ASN A 37 -7.61 5.39 4.98
CA ASN A 37 -8.45 6.29 4.18
C ASN A 37 -7.96 6.37 2.73
N PHE A 38 -6.65 6.54 2.52
CA PHE A 38 -6.04 6.55 1.19
C PHE A 38 -6.35 5.26 0.43
N PHE A 39 -6.13 4.09 1.05
CA PHE A 39 -6.42 2.80 0.42
C PHE A 39 -7.90 2.67 0.05
N LYS A 40 -8.83 3.03 0.95
CA LYS A 40 -10.27 3.04 0.65
C LYS A 40 -10.59 3.91 -0.55
N LYS A 41 -10.04 5.15 -0.60
CA LYS A 41 -10.28 6.08 -1.69
C LYS A 41 -9.69 5.61 -3.02
N ALA A 42 -8.55 4.93 -2.99
CA ALA A 42 -7.99 4.28 -4.17
C ALA A 42 -8.87 3.13 -4.69
N ILE A 43 -9.47 2.36 -3.78
CA ILE A 43 -10.47 1.33 -4.14
C ILE A 43 -11.75 1.97 -4.72
N ASP A 44 -12.25 3.06 -4.12
CA ASP A 44 -13.48 3.73 -4.55
C ASP A 44 -13.42 4.24 -6.00
N VAL A 45 -12.22 4.62 -6.49
CA VAL A 45 -12.02 5.10 -7.87
C VAL A 45 -11.64 3.99 -8.85
N SER A 46 -11.41 2.79 -8.37
CA SER A 46 -10.99 1.63 -9.18
C SER A 46 -12.19 0.77 -9.57
N ASP A 47 -12.05 0.02 -10.69
CA ASP A 47 -13.04 -1.01 -11.03
C ASP A 47 -13.21 -1.99 -9.86
N LYS A 48 -14.45 -2.33 -9.54
CA LYS A 48 -14.78 -3.22 -8.41
C LYS A 48 -14.13 -4.60 -8.50
N ASP A 49 -13.86 -5.07 -9.73
CA ASP A 49 -13.25 -6.37 -10.01
C ASP A 49 -11.75 -6.26 -10.37
N ALA A 50 -11.13 -5.08 -10.20
CA ALA A 50 -9.72 -4.90 -10.44
C ALA A 50 -8.89 -5.29 -9.22
N ASN A 51 -7.72 -5.87 -9.47
CA ASN A 51 -6.65 -5.89 -8.48
C ASN A 51 -6.13 -4.47 -8.30
N VAL A 52 -5.91 -4.06 -7.06
CA VAL A 52 -5.37 -2.75 -6.73
C VAL A 52 -4.30 -2.92 -5.68
N THR A 53 -3.13 -2.39 -5.95
CA THR A 53 -2.02 -2.30 -4.99
C THR A 53 -1.59 -0.85 -4.91
N VAL A 54 -1.52 -0.31 -3.72
CA VAL A 54 -1.03 1.06 -3.47
C VAL A 54 -0.04 1.07 -2.33
N SER A 55 0.78 2.10 -2.30
CA SER A 55 1.63 2.41 -1.16
C SER A 55 1.13 3.68 -0.47
N PRO A 56 0.43 3.56 0.66
CA PRO A 56 0.01 4.74 1.43
C PRO A 56 1.20 5.57 1.91
N TYR A 57 2.26 4.93 2.37
CA TYR A 57 3.49 5.62 2.78
C TYR A 57 4.06 6.48 1.65
N SER A 58 4.27 5.89 0.49
CA SER A 58 4.83 6.55 -0.68
C SER A 58 3.95 7.71 -1.16
N ALA A 59 2.62 7.53 -1.18
CA ALA A 59 1.66 8.60 -1.48
C ALA A 59 1.72 9.73 -0.43
N GLY A 60 1.83 9.39 0.85
CA GLY A 60 2.01 10.35 1.94
C GLY A 60 3.27 11.20 1.77
N VAL A 61 4.39 10.59 1.36
CA VAL A 61 5.64 11.30 1.03
C VAL A 61 5.42 12.27 -0.13
N ALA A 62 4.80 11.84 -1.23
CA ALA A 62 4.53 12.71 -2.39
C ALA A 62 3.65 13.91 -2.02
N LEU A 63 2.60 13.68 -1.23
CA LEU A 63 1.72 14.76 -0.74
C LEU A 63 2.45 15.70 0.23
N SER A 64 3.29 15.15 1.11
CA SER A 64 4.09 15.96 2.03
C SER A 64 5.08 16.84 1.26
N MET A 65 5.72 16.32 0.21
CA MET A 65 6.57 17.13 -0.68
C MET A 65 5.78 18.27 -1.35
N LEU A 66 4.59 17.99 -1.86
CA LEU A 66 3.73 19.01 -2.48
C LEU A 66 3.33 20.08 -1.46
N MET A 67 2.98 19.66 -0.24
CA MET A 67 2.56 20.56 0.85
C MET A 67 3.66 21.53 1.26
N GLN A 68 4.95 21.18 1.13
CA GLN A 68 6.07 22.11 1.42
C GLN A 68 6.10 23.34 0.51
N GLY A 69 5.49 23.24 -0.67
CA GLY A 69 5.41 24.36 -1.61
C GLY A 69 4.02 24.98 -1.74
N ALA A 70 3.04 24.46 -1.00
CA ALA A 70 1.66 24.93 -1.03
C ALA A 70 1.42 26.01 0.04
N GLU A 71 0.52 26.94 -0.29
CA GLU A 71 0.05 27.99 0.62
C GLU A 71 -1.50 28.07 0.59
N GLY A 72 -2.07 28.84 1.50
CA GLY A 72 -3.50 29.09 1.55
C GLY A 72 -4.38 27.84 1.61
N GLU A 73 -5.46 27.82 0.82
CA GLU A 73 -6.43 26.71 0.79
C GLU A 73 -5.81 25.42 0.27
N THR A 74 -4.89 25.50 -0.71
CA THR A 74 -4.19 24.34 -1.24
C THR A 74 -3.44 23.59 -0.13
N LYS A 75 -2.77 24.31 0.76
CA LYS A 75 -2.07 23.72 1.91
C LYS A 75 -3.03 23.10 2.92
N VAL A 76 -4.14 23.77 3.20
CA VAL A 76 -5.17 23.27 4.14
C VAL A 76 -5.79 21.96 3.64
N GLU A 77 -6.12 21.87 2.35
CA GLU A 77 -6.64 20.64 1.76
C GLU A 77 -5.64 19.48 1.83
N LEU A 78 -4.36 19.76 1.56
CA LEU A 78 -3.29 18.75 1.66
C LEU A 78 -3.07 18.29 3.12
N ASP A 79 -3.04 19.21 4.08
CA ASP A 79 -2.88 18.91 5.50
C ASP A 79 -4.05 18.04 6.02
N ASN A 80 -5.28 18.41 5.65
CA ASN A 80 -6.47 17.61 5.98
C ASN A 80 -6.43 16.21 5.36
N ALA A 81 -6.02 16.10 4.09
CA ALA A 81 -5.91 14.81 3.42
C ALA A 81 -4.84 13.93 4.05
N LEU A 82 -3.73 14.52 4.50
CA LEU A 82 -2.65 13.86 5.24
C LEU A 82 -3.02 13.54 6.70
N ASN A 83 -4.23 13.92 7.14
CA ASN A 83 -4.68 13.76 8.53
C ASN A 83 -3.73 14.45 9.54
N GLY A 84 -3.11 15.59 9.14
CA GLY A 84 -2.13 16.31 9.96
C GLY A 84 -0.77 15.62 10.09
N CYS A 85 -0.51 14.55 9.34
CA CYS A 85 0.78 13.86 9.31
C CYS A 85 1.74 14.49 8.31
N ILE A 86 3.04 14.39 8.59
CA ILE A 86 4.12 14.69 7.65
C ILE A 86 4.90 13.40 7.45
N PHE A 87 4.90 12.91 6.22
CA PHE A 87 5.71 11.76 5.82
C PHE A 87 7.04 12.28 5.27
N THR A 88 8.14 11.75 5.77
CA THR A 88 9.49 12.02 5.26
C THR A 88 10.08 10.76 4.66
N ASN A 89 11.13 10.90 3.86
CA ASN A 89 11.90 9.78 3.39
C ASN A 89 12.87 9.34 4.50
N GLU A 90 12.31 8.84 5.62
CA GLU A 90 13.14 8.21 6.65
C GLU A 90 13.85 7.02 6.03
N GLU A 91 15.10 6.81 6.42
CA GLU A 91 15.85 5.61 6.06
C GLU A 91 15.02 4.39 6.48
N ILE A 92 14.37 3.78 5.49
CA ILE A 92 13.77 2.48 5.67
C ILE A 92 14.96 1.54 5.81
N ASP A 93 15.14 1.00 7.00
CA ASP A 93 16.30 0.20 7.38
C ASP A 93 16.42 -1.01 6.44
N GLU A 94 17.42 -0.95 5.56
CA GLU A 94 17.76 -2.02 4.64
C GLU A 94 18.59 -3.03 5.44
N GLY A 95 17.96 -4.15 5.87
CA GLY A 95 18.67 -5.30 6.40
C GLY A 95 19.33 -6.11 5.27
N GLU A 96 20.16 -7.10 5.60
CA GLU A 96 20.77 -7.99 4.58
C GLU A 96 19.74 -8.67 3.68
N ASP A 97 18.51 -8.88 4.19
CA ASP A 97 17.42 -9.61 3.53
C ASP A 97 16.20 -8.73 3.16
N ILE A 98 16.32 -7.40 3.31
CA ILE A 98 15.24 -6.44 3.07
C ILE A 98 15.76 -5.30 2.21
N VAL A 99 15.11 -5.07 1.07
CA VAL A 99 15.38 -3.95 0.17
C VAL A 99 14.10 -3.15 -0.01
N VAL A 100 14.14 -1.88 0.34
CA VAL A 100 13.05 -0.94 0.10
C VAL A 100 13.60 0.25 -0.68
N LYS A 101 13.18 0.41 -1.93
CA LYS A 101 13.62 1.51 -2.78
C LYS A 101 12.47 2.47 -3.01
N THR A 102 12.70 3.72 -2.66
CA THR A 102 11.78 4.82 -2.94
C THR A 102 12.36 5.71 -4.03
N ALA A 103 11.55 6.12 -4.98
CA ALA A 103 11.91 7.10 -5.99
C ALA A 103 10.90 8.24 -5.96
N ASN A 104 11.35 9.41 -5.53
CA ASN A 104 10.52 10.60 -5.36
C ASN A 104 11.01 11.71 -6.28
N SER A 105 10.14 12.26 -7.13
CA SER A 105 10.52 13.36 -8.01
C SER A 105 9.38 14.31 -8.32
N VAL A 106 9.77 15.55 -8.61
CA VAL A 106 8.87 16.63 -9.04
C VAL A 106 9.41 17.20 -10.35
N TRP A 107 8.61 17.08 -11.39
CA TRP A 107 8.92 17.54 -12.74
C TRP A 107 8.04 18.73 -13.10
N LEU A 108 8.65 19.82 -13.52
CA LEU A 108 7.95 21.01 -13.97
C LEU A 108 8.23 21.25 -15.45
N ASP A 109 7.23 21.83 -16.14
CA ASP A 109 7.50 22.40 -17.47
C ASP A 109 8.52 23.53 -17.37
N ASP A 110 9.39 23.69 -18.37
CA ASP A 110 10.50 24.65 -18.37
C ASP A 110 10.07 26.11 -18.41
N ASP A 111 8.79 26.39 -18.65
CA ASP A 111 8.18 27.72 -18.44
C ASP A 111 8.15 28.16 -16.96
N PHE A 112 8.39 27.25 -16.01
CA PHE A 112 8.30 27.51 -14.56
C PHE A 112 9.67 27.46 -13.88
N ALA A 113 10.13 28.62 -13.39
CA ALA A 113 11.35 28.68 -12.58
C ALA A 113 11.08 28.16 -11.15
N VAL A 114 11.71 27.05 -10.78
CA VAL A 114 11.58 26.47 -9.44
C VAL A 114 12.40 27.27 -8.43
N ARG A 115 11.85 27.48 -7.24
CA ARG A 115 12.56 28.13 -6.13
C ARG A 115 13.65 27.23 -5.57
N ASN A 116 14.86 27.75 -5.45
CA ASN A 116 15.99 27.03 -4.87
C ASN A 116 15.71 26.54 -3.42
N SER A 117 14.92 27.29 -2.65
CA SER A 117 14.52 26.90 -1.30
C SER A 117 13.72 25.59 -1.30
N TYR A 118 12.79 25.42 -2.24
CA TYR A 118 12.01 24.21 -2.42
C TYR A 118 12.88 23.04 -2.86
N VAL A 119 13.71 23.25 -3.89
CA VAL A 119 14.66 22.24 -4.39
C VAL A 119 15.55 21.73 -3.26
N ASN A 120 16.20 22.63 -2.52
CA ASN A 120 17.11 22.27 -1.43
C ASN A 120 16.41 21.53 -0.29
N HIS A 121 15.17 21.95 0.04
CA HIS A 121 14.40 21.30 1.09
C HIS A 121 14.02 19.86 0.69
N LEU A 122 13.48 19.67 -0.52
CA LEU A 122 13.07 18.35 -0.99
C LEU A 122 14.26 17.40 -1.18
N SER A 123 15.38 17.90 -1.71
CA SER A 123 16.60 17.10 -1.82
C SER A 123 17.12 16.64 -0.47
N LYS A 124 17.05 17.50 0.57
CA LYS A 124 17.60 17.19 1.89
C LYS A 124 16.69 16.26 2.72
N GLU A 125 15.39 16.56 2.76
CA GLU A 125 14.46 15.88 3.69
C GLU A 125 13.72 14.70 3.03
N TYR A 126 13.69 14.65 1.69
CA TYR A 126 12.94 13.64 0.93
C TYR A 126 13.79 12.84 -0.05
N ASP A 127 15.08 13.15 -0.18
CA ASP A 127 15.96 12.59 -1.23
C ASP A 127 15.29 12.65 -2.61
N ALA A 128 14.60 13.76 -2.89
CA ALA A 128 13.77 13.89 -4.09
C ALA A 128 14.47 14.72 -5.18
N LEU A 129 14.34 14.28 -6.42
CA LEU A 129 14.71 15.07 -7.58
C LEU A 129 13.64 16.13 -7.84
N VAL A 130 14.04 17.39 -7.98
CA VAL A 130 13.19 18.48 -8.48
C VAL A 130 13.86 19.13 -9.68
N THR A 131 13.21 19.09 -10.84
CA THR A 131 13.79 19.61 -12.09
C THR A 131 12.74 20.14 -13.04
N SER A 132 13.16 20.97 -14.00
CA SER A 132 12.30 21.47 -15.08
C SER A 132 12.83 20.98 -16.43
N LEU A 133 11.91 20.50 -17.26
CA LEU A 133 12.15 20.03 -18.63
C LEU A 133 10.98 20.45 -19.51
N SER A 134 11.20 20.60 -20.80
CA SER A 134 10.11 20.93 -21.74
C SER A 134 9.14 19.77 -21.87
N PHE A 135 7.88 19.95 -21.46
CA PHE A 135 6.84 18.94 -21.62
C PHE A 135 6.34 18.79 -23.06
N ALA A 136 6.76 19.72 -23.93
CA ALA A 136 6.56 19.61 -25.37
C ALA A 136 7.58 18.69 -26.06
N ASP A 137 8.70 18.39 -25.41
CA ASP A 137 9.73 17.50 -25.92
C ASP A 137 9.39 16.02 -25.58
N PRO A 138 9.22 15.13 -26.59
CA PRO A 138 8.99 13.72 -26.35
C PRO A 138 10.08 13.02 -25.52
N GLU A 139 11.32 13.51 -25.56
CA GLU A 139 12.44 12.95 -24.80
C GLU A 139 12.26 13.13 -23.29
N THR A 140 11.42 14.06 -22.85
CA THR A 140 11.12 14.26 -21.43
C THR A 140 10.41 13.05 -20.81
N VAL A 141 9.55 12.36 -21.57
CA VAL A 141 8.92 11.08 -21.12
C VAL A 141 10.00 10.02 -20.88
N HIS A 142 10.97 9.91 -21.79
CA HIS A 142 12.09 8.98 -21.66
C HIS A 142 12.97 9.34 -20.46
N ALA A 143 13.23 10.63 -20.22
CA ALA A 143 14.01 11.08 -19.07
C ALA A 143 13.35 10.70 -17.74
N ILE A 144 12.03 10.92 -17.59
CA ILE A 144 11.27 10.55 -16.39
C ILE A 144 11.27 9.02 -16.18
N ASN A 145 11.03 8.25 -17.23
CA ASN A 145 10.99 6.80 -17.15
C ASN A 145 12.36 6.19 -16.84
N ASN A 146 13.43 6.72 -17.45
CA ASN A 146 14.79 6.28 -17.16
C ASN A 146 15.18 6.60 -15.73
N TRP A 147 14.85 7.80 -15.24
CA TRP A 147 15.09 8.19 -13.86
C TRP A 147 14.38 7.24 -12.88
N CYS A 148 13.12 6.91 -13.13
CA CYS A 148 12.37 5.96 -12.31
C CYS A 148 13.03 4.57 -12.32
N SER A 149 13.43 4.07 -13.49
CA SER A 149 14.11 2.78 -13.63
C SER A 149 15.44 2.74 -12.87
N GLU A 150 16.25 3.79 -12.99
CA GLU A 150 17.54 3.88 -12.31
C GLU A 150 17.41 3.88 -10.79
N HIS A 151 16.42 4.63 -10.24
CA HIS A 151 16.20 4.73 -8.79
C HIS A 151 15.44 3.54 -8.19
N THR A 152 14.92 2.66 -9.05
CA THR A 152 14.28 1.39 -8.63
C THR A 152 15.05 0.17 -9.11
N GLU A 153 16.33 0.31 -9.47
CA GLU A 153 17.22 -0.79 -9.92
C GLU A 153 16.65 -1.60 -11.09
N GLY A 154 15.91 -0.94 -11.99
CA GLY A 154 15.27 -1.58 -13.14
C GLY A 154 13.98 -2.33 -12.83
N LEU A 155 13.50 -2.27 -11.61
CA LEU A 155 12.32 -3.00 -11.15
C LEU A 155 11.02 -2.31 -11.56
N ILE A 156 11.06 -0.97 -11.74
CA ILE A 156 9.95 -0.19 -12.25
C ILE A 156 10.38 0.49 -13.55
N ASN A 157 10.07 -0.14 -14.66
CA ASN A 157 10.48 0.30 -16.00
C ASN A 157 9.46 1.23 -16.64
N GLY A 158 9.36 2.45 -16.12
CA GLY A 158 8.45 3.47 -16.61
C GLY A 158 7.29 3.75 -15.67
N ILE A 159 6.89 5.00 -15.63
CA ILE A 159 5.85 5.53 -14.75
C ILE A 159 4.92 6.49 -15.50
N ILE A 160 5.27 6.86 -16.72
CA ILE A 160 4.50 7.78 -17.55
C ILE A 160 4.54 7.38 -19.01
N ASP A 161 3.39 7.41 -19.68
CA ASP A 161 3.25 7.11 -21.11
C ASP A 161 3.38 8.35 -21.99
N LYS A 162 2.89 9.49 -21.50
CA LYS A 162 2.85 10.73 -22.29
C LYS A 162 2.84 11.99 -21.42
N LEU A 163 3.44 13.04 -21.94
CA LEU A 163 3.28 14.41 -21.48
C LEU A 163 2.56 15.22 -22.57
N THR A 164 1.93 16.30 -22.16
CA THR A 164 1.32 17.28 -23.10
C THR A 164 1.79 18.67 -22.75
N PRO A 165 1.89 19.59 -23.74
CA PRO A 165 2.32 20.97 -23.49
C PRO A 165 1.42 21.78 -22.54
N GLN A 166 0.23 21.26 -22.21
CA GLN A 166 -0.69 21.89 -21.25
C GLN A 166 -0.40 21.47 -19.81
N MET A 167 0.30 20.37 -19.61
CA MET A 167 0.74 19.94 -18.28
C MET A 167 1.81 20.90 -17.76
N LYS A 168 1.81 21.15 -16.44
CA LYS A 168 2.71 22.12 -15.81
C LYS A 168 3.61 21.49 -14.77
N MET A 169 3.09 20.54 -14.01
CA MET A 169 3.82 19.84 -12.97
C MET A 169 3.31 18.42 -12.84
N VAL A 170 4.25 17.48 -12.75
CA VAL A 170 3.99 16.05 -12.50
C VAL A 170 4.86 15.61 -11.33
N LEU A 171 4.25 14.98 -10.36
CA LEU A 171 4.97 14.25 -9.32
C LEU A 171 5.03 12.78 -9.73
N ALA A 172 6.19 12.16 -9.60
CA ALA A 172 6.37 10.74 -9.81
C ALA A 172 6.92 10.12 -8.54
N ASN A 173 6.20 9.09 -8.08
CA ASN A 173 6.51 8.42 -6.85
C ASN A 173 6.38 6.90 -7.07
N ALA A 174 7.46 6.19 -6.80
CA ALA A 174 7.53 4.76 -6.93
C ALA A 174 8.08 4.14 -5.65
N LEU A 175 7.50 3.02 -5.23
CA LEU A 175 8.00 2.22 -4.12
C LEU A 175 8.12 0.77 -4.55
N TYR A 176 9.30 0.22 -4.30
CA TYR A 176 9.61 -1.19 -4.45
C TYR A 176 9.95 -1.79 -3.09
N PHE A 177 9.47 -3.00 -2.85
CA PHE A 177 9.75 -3.74 -1.63
C PHE A 177 10.15 -5.18 -1.98
N LYS A 178 11.28 -5.60 -1.43
CA LYS A 178 11.78 -6.96 -1.49
C LYS A 178 12.22 -7.40 -0.11
N ALA A 179 11.68 -8.51 0.37
CA ALA A 179 12.06 -9.09 1.64
C ALA A 179 11.87 -10.60 1.62
N GLU A 180 12.76 -11.35 2.26
CA GLU A 180 12.60 -12.78 2.47
C GLU A 180 11.62 -13.06 3.61
N TRP A 181 10.84 -14.13 3.51
CA TRP A 181 10.04 -14.59 4.65
C TRP A 181 10.96 -15.01 5.80
N MET A 182 10.64 -14.65 7.03
CA MET A 182 11.32 -15.21 8.20
C MET A 182 11.33 -16.74 8.17
N LYS A 183 10.30 -17.32 7.56
CA LYS A 183 10.16 -18.76 7.35
C LYS A 183 9.67 -19.02 5.93
N THR A 184 10.58 -19.29 5.02
CA THR A 184 10.31 -19.55 3.60
C THR A 184 9.37 -20.75 3.37
N PHE A 185 8.68 -20.77 2.24
CA PHE A 185 7.92 -21.93 1.78
C PHE A 185 8.82 -22.93 1.06
N ASN A 186 8.47 -24.21 1.13
CA ASN A 186 9.20 -25.24 0.41
C ASN A 186 8.70 -25.33 -1.05
N ALA A 187 9.48 -24.84 -2.00
CA ALA A 187 9.11 -24.79 -3.42
C ALA A 187 8.61 -26.14 -3.99
N PRO A 188 9.22 -27.32 -3.67
CA PRO A 188 8.65 -28.62 -4.01
C PRO A 188 7.23 -28.92 -3.51
N MET A 189 6.71 -28.14 -2.55
CA MET A 189 5.33 -28.28 -2.05
C MET A 189 4.33 -27.36 -2.74
N THR A 190 4.79 -26.45 -3.61
CA THR A 190 3.94 -25.58 -4.42
C THR A 190 3.19 -26.42 -5.47
N ARG A 191 1.86 -26.24 -5.56
CA ARG A 191 0.97 -26.97 -6.46
C ARG A 191 -0.02 -26.05 -7.12
N SER A 192 -0.42 -26.38 -8.35
CA SER A 192 -1.55 -25.72 -9.01
C SER A 192 -2.85 -26.09 -8.30
N ALA A 193 -3.69 -25.07 -8.07
CA ALA A 193 -5.04 -25.19 -7.56
C ALA A 193 -5.89 -24.02 -8.06
N VAL A 194 -7.21 -24.12 -7.89
CA VAL A 194 -8.16 -23.12 -8.37
C VAL A 194 -8.19 -21.93 -7.41
N PHE A 195 -8.07 -20.73 -7.98
CA PHE A 195 -8.42 -19.46 -7.34
C PHE A 195 -9.79 -19.01 -7.87
N HIS A 196 -10.73 -18.78 -6.97
CA HIS A 196 -12.10 -18.36 -7.28
C HIS A 196 -12.15 -16.82 -7.32
N GLY A 197 -11.76 -16.24 -8.46
CA GLY A 197 -11.73 -14.79 -8.65
C GLY A 197 -13.11 -14.20 -8.97
N SER A 198 -13.23 -12.89 -8.89
CA SER A 198 -14.48 -12.17 -9.21
C SER A 198 -14.88 -12.29 -10.69
N LYS A 199 -13.93 -12.51 -11.59
CA LYS A 199 -14.14 -12.70 -13.03
C LYS A 199 -14.21 -14.18 -13.45
N GLY A 200 -14.11 -15.11 -12.49
CA GLY A 200 -14.14 -16.54 -12.71
C GLY A 200 -12.95 -17.27 -12.11
N ASP A 201 -12.96 -18.58 -12.25
CA ASP A 201 -11.94 -19.47 -11.74
C ASP A 201 -10.67 -19.43 -12.60
N SER A 202 -9.50 -19.50 -11.96
CA SER A 202 -8.19 -19.59 -12.59
C SER A 202 -7.28 -20.59 -11.90
N ASP A 203 -6.39 -21.25 -12.66
CA ASP A 203 -5.38 -22.15 -12.09
C ASP A 203 -4.14 -21.35 -11.66
N VAL A 204 -3.84 -21.35 -10.37
CA VAL A 204 -2.77 -20.60 -9.74
C VAL A 204 -1.84 -21.54 -8.97
N LEU A 205 -0.56 -21.18 -8.87
CA LEU A 205 0.39 -21.91 -8.03
C LEU A 205 0.22 -21.48 -6.57
N PHE A 206 -0.11 -22.45 -5.70
CA PHE A 206 -0.25 -22.25 -4.26
C PHE A 206 0.95 -22.82 -3.51
N MET A 207 1.60 -21.98 -2.76
CA MET A 207 2.58 -22.34 -1.75
C MET A 207 1.87 -22.92 -0.53
N SER A 208 2.40 -24.00 0.03
CA SER A 208 1.79 -24.66 1.17
C SER A 208 2.76 -24.85 2.31
N LYS A 209 2.34 -24.50 3.53
CA LYS A 209 3.13 -24.68 4.75
C LYS A 209 2.24 -24.89 5.96
N LYS A 210 2.66 -25.80 6.84
CA LYS A 210 2.06 -25.98 8.16
C LYS A 210 3.07 -25.51 9.21
N ASP A 211 2.71 -24.45 9.94
CA ASP A 211 3.58 -23.85 10.97
C ASP A 211 2.74 -23.13 12.04
N SER A 212 3.42 -22.56 13.04
CA SER A 212 2.85 -21.62 14.00
C SER A 212 2.86 -20.21 13.42
N TYR A 213 1.70 -19.56 13.41
CA TYR A 213 1.51 -18.19 12.94
C TYR A 213 0.70 -17.40 13.97
N MET A 214 0.87 -16.11 13.98
CA MET A 214 -0.11 -15.18 14.55
C MET A 214 -1.34 -15.21 13.66
N TYR A 215 -2.46 -15.68 14.22
CA TYR A 215 -3.69 -15.96 13.46
C TYR A 215 -4.92 -15.62 14.29
N ALA A 216 -5.92 -15.07 13.63
CA ALA A 216 -7.25 -14.86 14.18
C ALA A 216 -8.34 -15.33 13.21
N GLU A 217 -9.45 -15.79 13.76
CA GLU A 217 -10.64 -16.18 12.98
C GLU A 217 -11.89 -15.66 13.68
N TYR A 218 -12.73 -14.95 12.95
CA TYR A 218 -13.93 -14.37 13.47
C TYR A 218 -15.07 -14.37 12.44
N TYR A 219 -16.15 -15.07 12.72
CA TYR A 219 -17.29 -15.29 11.80
C TYR A 219 -16.86 -15.74 10.41
N GLY A 220 -15.86 -16.60 10.33
CA GLY A 220 -15.32 -17.14 9.08
C GLY A 220 -14.37 -16.21 8.32
N ASN A 221 -14.19 -14.95 8.78
CA ASN A 221 -13.09 -14.11 8.31
C ASN A 221 -11.81 -14.55 9.01
N GLN A 222 -10.72 -14.63 8.26
CA GLN A 222 -9.43 -15.12 8.73
C GLN A 222 -8.37 -14.05 8.54
N LEU A 223 -7.58 -13.78 9.58
CA LEU A 223 -6.41 -12.91 9.53
C LEU A 223 -5.18 -13.72 9.90
N ILE A 224 -4.11 -13.58 9.12
CA ILE A 224 -2.80 -14.17 9.39
C ILE A 224 -1.71 -13.13 9.23
N GLU A 225 -0.69 -13.22 10.06
CA GLU A 225 0.54 -12.47 9.96
C GLU A 225 1.67 -13.35 9.45
N LEU A 226 2.39 -12.86 8.45
CA LEU A 226 3.55 -13.49 7.82
C LEU A 226 4.76 -12.57 7.98
N PRO A 227 5.61 -12.77 9.00
CA PRO A 227 6.77 -11.92 9.22
C PRO A 227 7.85 -12.18 8.16
N TYR A 228 8.52 -11.10 7.77
CA TYR A 228 9.73 -11.13 6.96
C TYR A 228 10.98 -11.35 7.84
N ALA A 229 12.10 -11.72 7.23
CA ALA A 229 13.38 -11.81 7.89
C ALA A 229 13.74 -10.49 8.59
N GLY A 230 14.41 -10.57 9.74
CA GLY A 230 14.69 -9.40 10.57
C GLY A 230 13.51 -8.91 11.44
N GLU A 231 12.31 -9.48 11.30
CA GLU A 231 11.12 -9.23 12.15
C GLU A 231 10.66 -7.76 12.19
N LYS A 232 11.17 -6.90 11.29
CA LYS A 232 10.78 -5.49 11.22
C LYS A 232 9.48 -5.29 10.43
N TYR A 233 9.28 -6.08 9.39
CA TYR A 233 8.10 -6.00 8.52
C TYR A 233 7.32 -7.31 8.55
N SER A 234 6.00 -7.20 8.40
CA SER A 234 5.10 -8.34 8.22
C SER A 234 4.10 -8.09 7.10
N MET A 235 3.73 -9.16 6.40
CA MET A 235 2.54 -9.15 5.55
C MET A 235 1.36 -9.70 6.35
N TYR A 236 0.29 -8.91 6.41
CA TYR A 236 -1.01 -9.33 6.93
C TYR A 236 -1.91 -9.71 5.78
N ILE A 237 -2.59 -10.84 5.88
CA ILE A 237 -3.58 -11.30 4.89
C ILE A 237 -4.93 -11.44 5.59
N LEU A 238 -5.89 -10.64 5.14
CA LEU A 238 -7.29 -10.74 5.54
C LEU A 238 -8.08 -11.45 4.45
N LEU A 239 -8.54 -12.66 4.76
CA LEU A 239 -9.37 -13.48 3.91
C LEU A 239 -10.83 -13.43 4.40
N PRO A 240 -11.75 -12.81 3.65
CA PRO A 240 -13.16 -12.78 4.03
C PRO A 240 -13.77 -14.17 4.13
N SER A 241 -14.88 -14.32 4.86
CA SER A 241 -15.68 -15.53 4.83
C SER A 241 -16.17 -15.81 3.41
N LYS A 242 -16.56 -17.06 3.13
CA LYS A 242 -17.02 -17.45 1.77
C LYS A 242 -18.29 -16.73 1.31
N ASP A 243 -19.07 -16.24 2.27
CA ASP A 243 -20.36 -15.60 2.02
C ASP A 243 -20.26 -14.04 2.00
N LEU A 244 -19.03 -13.49 2.16
CA LEU A 244 -18.78 -12.05 2.22
C LEU A 244 -17.94 -11.61 1.00
N ASP A 245 -18.43 -10.62 0.27
CA ASP A 245 -17.61 -9.94 -0.76
C ASP A 245 -16.51 -9.12 -0.08
N VAL A 246 -15.28 -9.21 -0.59
CA VAL A 246 -14.15 -8.45 -0.08
C VAL A 246 -14.42 -6.94 -0.10
N ASN A 247 -15.22 -6.47 -1.05
CA ASN A 247 -15.59 -5.06 -1.17
C ASN A 247 -16.47 -4.59 0.00
N ASP A 248 -17.22 -5.49 0.63
CA ASP A 248 -18.08 -5.15 1.78
C ASP A 248 -17.27 -4.91 3.07
N ILE A 249 -15.96 -5.20 3.07
CA ILE A 249 -15.08 -4.94 4.21
C ILE A 249 -14.65 -3.46 4.29
N PHE A 250 -14.45 -2.81 3.14
CA PHE A 250 -13.87 -1.46 3.09
C PHE A 250 -14.62 -0.39 3.90
N PRO A 251 -15.96 -0.36 3.99
CA PRO A 251 -16.66 0.59 4.85
C PRO A 251 -16.28 0.49 6.34
N TYR A 252 -15.84 -0.70 6.78
CA TYR A 252 -15.47 -0.99 8.18
C TYR A 252 -13.97 -0.92 8.43
N LEU A 253 -13.16 -0.75 7.38
CA LEU A 253 -11.71 -0.66 7.50
C LEU A 253 -11.33 0.73 8.01
N ASN A 254 -11.12 0.84 9.31
CA ASN A 254 -10.68 2.03 10.01
C ASN A 254 -9.67 1.68 11.10
N GLU A 255 -9.05 2.69 11.69
CA GLU A 255 -7.97 2.51 12.67
C GLU A 255 -8.39 1.68 13.89
N VAL A 256 -9.58 1.93 14.42
CA VAL A 256 -10.11 1.19 15.59
C VAL A 256 -10.29 -0.29 15.23
N SER A 257 -10.96 -0.57 14.10
CA SER A 257 -11.20 -1.94 13.64
C SER A 257 -9.91 -2.70 13.38
N VAL A 258 -8.92 -2.05 12.74
CA VAL A 258 -7.62 -2.68 12.46
C VAL A 258 -6.89 -3.01 13.76
N LYS A 259 -6.82 -2.06 14.71
CA LYS A 259 -6.19 -2.30 16.03
C LYS A 259 -6.90 -3.41 16.81
N GLU A 260 -8.23 -3.45 16.78
CA GLU A 260 -9.00 -4.52 17.43
C GLU A 260 -8.71 -5.89 16.81
N VAL A 261 -8.75 -6.00 15.49
CA VAL A 261 -8.55 -7.28 14.77
C VAL A 261 -7.10 -7.76 14.92
N VAL A 262 -6.12 -6.88 14.82
CA VAL A 262 -4.71 -7.21 15.09
C VAL A 262 -4.52 -7.65 16.55
N GLY A 263 -5.20 -7.01 17.49
CA GLY A 263 -5.17 -7.40 18.91
C GLY A 263 -5.77 -8.78 19.23
N MET A 264 -6.47 -9.42 18.29
CA MET A 264 -6.98 -10.80 18.43
C MET A 264 -6.01 -11.87 17.95
N LEU A 265 -4.96 -11.48 17.25
CA LEU A 265 -3.96 -12.42 16.77
C LEU A 265 -3.34 -13.18 17.96
N ASP A 266 -3.31 -14.50 17.85
CA ASP A 266 -2.69 -15.40 18.82
C ASP A 266 -1.94 -16.52 18.07
N VAL A 267 -0.95 -17.09 18.72
CA VAL A 267 -0.14 -18.17 18.12
C VAL A 267 -0.99 -19.42 17.91
N GLN A 268 -1.22 -19.78 16.65
CA GLN A 268 -1.99 -20.96 16.25
C GLN A 268 -1.21 -21.84 15.29
N GLN A 269 -1.43 -23.17 15.35
CA GLN A 269 -0.98 -24.05 14.29
C GLN A 269 -1.90 -23.89 13.08
N VAL A 270 -1.36 -23.42 11.96
CA VAL A 270 -2.12 -23.16 10.72
C VAL A 270 -1.54 -23.98 9.57
N SER A 271 -2.42 -24.65 8.82
CA SER A 271 -2.13 -25.18 7.50
C SER A 271 -2.50 -24.12 6.47
N LEU A 272 -1.50 -23.36 6.04
CA LEU A 272 -1.65 -22.23 5.11
C LEU A 272 -1.44 -22.72 3.67
N LYS A 273 -2.35 -22.28 2.77
CA LYS A 273 -2.15 -22.25 1.33
C LYS A 273 -2.28 -20.83 0.83
N LEU A 274 -1.18 -20.29 0.31
CA LEU A 274 -1.08 -18.91 -0.19
C LEU A 274 -0.76 -18.95 -1.69
N PRO A 275 -1.52 -18.26 -2.56
CA PRO A 275 -1.18 -18.19 -3.98
C PRO A 275 0.11 -17.43 -4.17
N LYS A 276 0.88 -17.82 -5.18
CA LYS A 276 1.93 -16.97 -5.75
C LYS A 276 1.25 -15.90 -6.58
N PHE A 277 1.67 -14.65 -6.44
CA PHE A 277 1.13 -13.57 -7.26
C PHE A 277 2.14 -12.47 -7.48
N LYS A 278 2.05 -11.85 -8.65
CA LYS A 278 2.72 -10.58 -8.94
C LYS A 278 1.67 -9.57 -9.34
N LEU A 279 1.63 -8.46 -8.63
CA LEU A 279 0.73 -7.36 -8.90
C LEU A 279 1.54 -6.12 -9.23
N GLU A 280 1.16 -5.48 -10.31
CA GLU A 280 1.66 -4.19 -10.73
C GLU A 280 0.47 -3.25 -10.88
N THR A 281 0.52 -2.12 -10.20
CA THR A 281 -0.51 -1.09 -10.30
C THR A 281 0.17 0.22 -10.68
N GLU A 282 -0.34 0.81 -11.74
CA GLU A 282 0.01 2.16 -12.18
C GLU A 282 -1.26 2.98 -12.21
N MET A 283 -1.26 4.11 -11.51
CA MET A 283 -2.43 4.96 -11.44
C MET A 283 -2.07 6.43 -11.23
N SER A 284 -2.91 7.31 -11.77
CA SER A 284 -2.98 8.70 -11.36
C SER A 284 -3.69 8.80 -10.01
N LEU A 285 -3.09 9.52 -9.07
CA LEU A 285 -3.70 9.75 -7.77
C LEU A 285 -4.69 10.91 -7.75
N VAL A 286 -4.86 11.67 -8.83
CA VAL A 286 -5.73 12.85 -8.88
C VAL A 286 -7.14 12.53 -8.38
N ASN A 287 -7.80 11.53 -8.97
CA ASN A 287 -9.17 11.18 -8.57
C ASN A 287 -9.26 10.67 -7.13
N THR A 288 -8.25 9.91 -6.68
CA THR A 288 -8.16 9.44 -5.29
C THR A 288 -8.09 10.61 -4.33
N LEU A 289 -7.23 11.58 -4.63
CA LEU A 289 -6.99 12.75 -3.80
C LEU A 289 -8.16 13.74 -3.83
N GLU A 290 -8.82 13.91 -4.98
CA GLU A 290 -10.08 14.68 -5.05
C GLU A 290 -11.16 14.09 -4.13
N ASN A 291 -11.26 12.75 -4.05
CA ASN A 291 -12.15 12.05 -3.13
C ASN A 291 -11.68 12.12 -1.66
N MET A 292 -10.41 12.48 -1.41
CA MET A 292 -9.89 12.81 -0.09
C MET A 292 -10.03 14.30 0.26
N GLY A 293 -10.54 15.13 -0.68
CA GLY A 293 -10.77 16.56 -0.48
C GLY A 293 -9.71 17.48 -1.05
N VAL A 294 -8.61 16.96 -1.63
CA VAL A 294 -7.61 17.75 -2.33
C VAL A 294 -8.11 18.09 -3.73
N ARG A 295 -8.47 19.35 -3.95
CA ARG A 295 -9.06 19.81 -5.22
C ARG A 295 -8.35 21.01 -5.81
N THR A 296 -8.04 21.99 -4.97
CA THR A 296 -7.44 23.26 -5.45
C THR A 296 -6.10 23.04 -6.12
N ALA A 297 -5.28 22.09 -5.63
CA ALA A 297 -3.96 21.78 -6.17
C ALA A 297 -3.97 21.45 -7.68
N PHE A 298 -5.07 20.90 -8.19
CA PHE A 298 -5.24 20.45 -9.58
C PHE A 298 -5.89 21.50 -10.48
N THR A 299 -6.14 22.72 -9.97
CA THR A 299 -6.87 23.78 -10.69
C THR A 299 -6.02 25.03 -10.86
N SER A 300 -6.53 25.96 -11.67
CA SER A 300 -5.87 27.26 -11.89
C SER A 300 -5.86 28.18 -10.66
N VAL A 301 -6.56 27.83 -9.57
CA VAL A 301 -6.56 28.58 -8.30
C VAL A 301 -5.60 27.99 -7.27
N ALA A 302 -4.80 26.99 -7.67
CA ALA A 302 -3.77 26.42 -6.81
C ALA A 302 -2.80 27.50 -6.32
N ASP A 303 -2.51 27.51 -5.03
CA ASP A 303 -1.44 28.31 -4.47
C ASP A 303 -0.22 27.43 -4.18
N LEU A 304 0.65 27.35 -5.18
CA LEU A 304 1.93 26.65 -5.14
C LEU A 304 3.09 27.67 -5.22
N SER A 305 2.87 28.85 -4.65
CA SER A 305 3.83 29.96 -4.67
C SER A 305 5.14 29.66 -3.95
N GLY A 306 5.17 28.67 -3.06
CA GLY A 306 6.39 28.13 -2.48
C GLY A 306 7.27 27.35 -3.47
N ILE A 307 6.69 26.84 -4.58
CA ILE A 307 7.40 26.12 -5.63
C ILE A 307 7.88 27.06 -6.72
N SER A 308 6.98 27.86 -7.31
CA SER A 308 7.28 28.80 -8.40
C SER A 308 6.46 30.06 -8.27
N GLN A 309 6.89 31.13 -8.94
CA GLN A 309 6.17 32.43 -8.93
C GLN A 309 5.02 32.49 -9.95
N GLY A 310 4.96 31.53 -10.88
CA GLY A 310 3.92 31.48 -11.91
C GLY A 310 2.63 30.79 -11.44
N PRO A 311 1.56 30.83 -12.27
CA PRO A 311 0.29 30.16 -11.99
C PRO A 311 0.48 28.64 -12.20
N LEU A 312 1.08 27.97 -11.24
CA LEU A 312 1.40 26.56 -11.26
C LEU A 312 0.21 25.74 -10.72
N ALA A 313 -0.07 24.62 -11.34
CA ALA A 313 -0.99 23.62 -10.84
C ALA A 313 -0.42 22.22 -11.07
N VAL A 314 -0.77 21.28 -10.20
CA VAL A 314 -0.41 19.86 -10.39
C VAL A 314 -1.23 19.30 -11.55
N SER A 315 -0.57 18.74 -12.53
CA SER A 315 -1.22 18.10 -13.67
C SER A 315 -1.47 16.63 -13.41
N ASP A 316 -0.56 15.96 -12.72
CA ASP A 316 -0.71 14.56 -12.30
C ASP A 316 0.20 14.22 -11.12
N ILE A 317 -0.21 13.20 -10.36
CA ILE A 317 0.61 12.52 -9.36
C ILE A 317 0.60 11.04 -9.73
N LEU A 318 1.71 10.61 -10.30
CA LEU A 318 1.89 9.25 -10.81
C LEU A 318 2.33 8.32 -9.68
N HIS A 319 1.62 7.24 -9.50
CA HIS A 319 1.89 6.25 -8.48
C HIS A 319 2.03 4.87 -9.10
N LYS A 320 3.19 4.25 -8.91
CA LYS A 320 3.45 2.91 -9.39
C LYS A 320 3.99 2.02 -8.30
N THR A 321 3.39 0.84 -8.16
CA THR A 321 3.75 -0.16 -7.17
C THR A 321 3.89 -1.53 -7.81
N VAL A 322 4.85 -2.30 -7.34
CA VAL A 322 5.07 -3.69 -7.73
C VAL A 322 5.24 -4.54 -6.46
N VAL A 323 4.45 -5.60 -6.36
CA VAL A 323 4.55 -6.61 -5.29
C VAL A 323 4.58 -7.99 -5.94
N ASP A 324 5.64 -8.76 -5.69
CA ASP A 324 5.81 -10.12 -6.18
C ASP A 324 5.98 -11.08 -5.00
N VAL A 325 4.99 -11.95 -4.77
CA VAL A 325 4.92 -12.89 -3.66
C VAL A 325 5.21 -14.30 -4.13
N ASN A 326 6.27 -14.88 -3.60
CA ASN A 326 6.74 -16.21 -3.94
C ASN A 326 7.23 -17.00 -2.70
N GLU A 327 7.81 -18.19 -2.89
CA GLU A 327 8.20 -19.10 -1.82
C GLU A 327 9.25 -18.54 -0.87
N ASN A 328 10.13 -17.67 -1.36
CA ASN A 328 11.23 -17.12 -0.58
C ASN A 328 10.80 -15.87 0.19
N GLY A 329 9.83 -15.12 -0.33
CA GLY A 329 9.42 -13.84 0.23
C GLY A 329 8.63 -13.02 -0.77
N THR A 330 8.72 -11.71 -0.61
CA THR A 330 8.39 -10.76 -1.64
C THR A 330 9.69 -10.50 -2.42
N GLU A 331 9.76 -11.06 -3.62
CA GLU A 331 10.89 -11.04 -4.57
C GLU A 331 12.28 -11.44 -4.00
N ALA A 332 12.46 -12.70 -3.61
CA ALA A 332 13.74 -13.23 -3.14
C ALA A 332 14.18 -14.50 -3.90
N ALA A 333 15.47 -14.71 -4.03
CA ALA A 333 16.09 -15.88 -4.65
C ALA A 333 17.16 -16.47 -3.72
N ALA A 334 16.77 -17.29 -2.73
CA ALA A 334 17.70 -18.08 -1.92
C ALA A 334 17.03 -19.35 -1.35
N VAL A 335 17.83 -20.38 -1.11
CA VAL A 335 17.37 -21.67 -0.56
C VAL A 335 17.99 -21.86 0.81
N THR A 336 17.19 -21.87 1.86
CA THR A 336 17.64 -22.21 3.22
C THR A 336 16.80 -23.37 3.78
N ALA A 337 17.46 -24.38 4.33
CA ALA A 337 16.84 -25.56 4.94
C ALA A 337 16.67 -25.36 6.45
N VAL A 338 15.46 -25.51 6.98
CA VAL A 338 15.15 -25.38 8.40
C VAL A 338 14.90 -26.74 9.05
N MET A 339 15.55 -27.02 10.19
CA MET A 339 15.31 -28.21 11.02
C MET A 339 14.19 -27.96 12.02
N VAL A 340 13.22 -28.90 12.09
CA VAL A 340 12.07 -28.86 13.00
C VAL A 340 12.39 -29.57 14.31
N ALA A 341 12.18 -28.93 15.45
CA ALA A 341 12.23 -29.55 16.77
C ALA A 341 10.82 -30.02 17.21
N LEU A 342 10.70 -31.28 17.62
CA LEU A 342 9.45 -31.88 18.11
C LEU A 342 9.22 -31.52 19.58
N THR A 343 8.15 -30.82 19.90
CA THR A 343 7.65 -30.67 21.27
C THR A 343 6.37 -31.47 21.46
N SER A 344 6.32 -32.28 22.53
CA SER A 344 5.24 -33.21 22.85
C SER A 344 4.10 -32.53 23.63
N ALA A 345 3.17 -31.86 22.91
CA ALA A 345 1.83 -31.58 23.41
C ALA A 345 0.81 -32.27 22.48
N ARG A 346 -0.37 -32.68 22.97
CA ARG A 346 -1.42 -33.25 22.10
C ARG A 346 -1.72 -32.24 21.01
N PRO A 347 -1.50 -32.56 19.73
CA PRO A 347 -1.72 -31.59 18.66
C PRO A 347 -3.23 -31.29 18.57
N SER A 348 -3.63 -30.05 18.85
CA SER A 348 -4.91 -29.57 18.35
C SER A 348 -4.87 -29.68 16.81
N GLN A 349 -6.01 -30.00 16.19
CA GLN A 349 -6.05 -29.96 14.73
C GLN A 349 -5.68 -28.54 14.25
N PRO A 350 -4.76 -28.44 13.28
CA PRO A 350 -4.36 -27.11 12.80
C PRO A 350 -5.57 -26.38 12.20
N LYS A 351 -5.60 -25.08 12.37
CA LYS A 351 -6.49 -24.21 11.60
C LYS A 351 -6.15 -24.35 10.11
N VAL A 352 -7.13 -24.21 9.24
CA VAL A 352 -6.92 -24.27 7.78
C VAL A 352 -7.22 -22.90 7.20
N MET A 353 -6.26 -22.33 6.49
CA MET A 353 -6.43 -21.10 5.73
C MET A 353 -5.99 -21.33 4.29
N GLU A 354 -6.97 -21.34 3.38
CA GLU A 354 -6.74 -21.43 1.93
C GLU A 354 -7.12 -20.11 1.28
N VAL A 355 -6.11 -19.32 0.88
CA VAL A 355 -6.29 -17.99 0.28
C VAL A 355 -6.62 -18.17 -1.20
N ASN A 356 -7.77 -18.76 -1.48
CA ASN A 356 -8.21 -19.21 -2.82
C ASN A 356 -9.38 -18.39 -3.39
N ARG A 357 -9.62 -17.21 -2.86
CA ARG A 357 -10.66 -16.25 -3.26
C ARG A 357 -10.23 -14.83 -2.97
N PRO A 358 -10.96 -13.79 -3.41
CA PRO A 358 -10.58 -12.40 -3.18
C PRO A 358 -10.20 -12.10 -1.72
N PHE A 359 -9.10 -11.38 -1.55
CA PHE A 359 -8.53 -11.06 -0.24
C PHE A 359 -7.89 -9.67 -0.21
N ILE A 360 -7.62 -9.19 0.99
CA ILE A 360 -6.83 -7.97 1.24
C ILE A 360 -5.49 -8.39 1.82
N TYR A 361 -4.41 -7.69 1.43
CA TYR A 361 -3.14 -7.78 2.13
C TYR A 361 -2.61 -6.39 2.48
N MET A 362 -1.79 -6.33 3.52
CA MET A 362 -1.03 -5.15 3.92
C MET A 362 0.38 -5.56 4.29
N ILE A 363 1.37 -4.76 3.89
CA ILE A 363 2.75 -4.89 4.37
C ILE A 363 3.00 -3.72 5.29
N ALA A 364 3.33 -4.01 6.55
CA ALA A 364 3.49 -2.99 7.58
C ALA A 364 4.79 -3.17 8.37
N ASP A 365 5.33 -2.06 8.82
CA ASP A 365 6.38 -1.99 9.83
C ASP A 365 5.80 -2.37 11.20
N MET A 366 6.41 -3.35 11.86
CA MET A 366 5.92 -3.92 13.11
C MET A 366 6.14 -3.01 14.32
N GLU A 367 7.13 -2.13 14.25
CA GLU A 367 7.47 -1.21 15.33
C GLU A 367 6.59 0.04 15.30
N THR A 368 6.43 0.63 14.12
CA THR A 368 5.72 1.90 13.95
C THR A 368 4.24 1.71 13.61
N GLY A 369 3.85 0.56 13.05
CA GLY A 369 2.52 0.32 12.46
C GLY A 369 2.33 1.01 11.11
N ARG A 370 3.38 1.58 10.51
CA ARG A 370 3.36 2.24 9.20
C ARG A 370 3.03 1.23 8.11
N ILE A 371 2.05 1.54 7.27
CA ILE A 371 1.67 0.69 6.15
C ILE A 371 2.45 1.08 4.91
N LEU A 372 3.34 0.19 4.46
CA LEU A 372 4.12 0.39 3.23
C LEU A 372 3.28 0.06 1.99
N PHE A 373 2.53 -1.03 2.01
CA PHE A 373 1.66 -1.46 0.92
C PHE A 373 0.31 -1.91 1.44
N SER A 374 -0.72 -1.67 0.65
CA SER A 374 -2.05 -2.23 0.80
C SER A 374 -2.54 -2.72 -0.55
N GLY A 375 -3.17 -3.89 -0.58
CA GLY A 375 -3.71 -4.45 -1.81
C GLY A 375 -5.02 -5.18 -1.63
N ARG A 376 -5.88 -5.04 -2.65
CA ARG A 376 -7.07 -5.86 -2.88
C ARG A 376 -6.80 -6.76 -4.07
N VAL A 377 -6.87 -8.06 -3.85
CA VAL A 377 -6.69 -9.09 -4.88
C VAL A 377 -8.04 -9.68 -5.21
N MET A 378 -8.50 -9.46 -6.46
CA MET A 378 -9.79 -9.91 -6.95
C MET A 378 -9.66 -11.10 -7.89
N ASN A 379 -8.55 -11.16 -8.64
CA ASN A 379 -8.28 -12.19 -9.65
C ASN A 379 -6.79 -12.50 -9.69
N LEU A 380 -6.42 -13.72 -9.99
CA LEU A 380 -5.03 -14.19 -10.16
C LEU A 380 -4.90 -15.07 -11.41
#